data_c6d6929e7d23754615937fc9e85024f5
#
_entry.id   c6d6929e7d23754615937fc9e85024f5
#
_cell.length_a   1.000
_cell.length_b   1.000
_cell.length_c   1.000
_cell.angle_alpha   90.00
_cell.angle_beta   90.00
_cell.angle_gamma   90.00
#
_symmetry.space_group_name_H-M   'P 1'
#
loop_
_entity.id
_entity.type
_entity.pdbx_description
1 polymer ?
#
loop_
_entity_poly.entity_id
_entity_poly.type
_entity_poly.pdbx_seq_one_letter_code
_entity_poly.pdbx_strand_id
1 'polypeptide(L)'
;MATSKEEILKTSRVLIQQNGWEAVNIRAVAAACGVSVGCIYNYFGSKTELVSAAVESIWSDIFRHPDDPAVFEDTLSCICWMYRQMEYGSEQYPGFFTHHALGFVRQDTADGKQQMRQTWQHILDALTMVLTRDKKIRPDAFTEEFTRQKFAGILFSLMLSAVVQQDFDPTAVLEIIRRTIYEV
;
A
#
# COMPACT_ATOMS: atom_id res chain seq x y z
N MET A 1 1.23 -6.90 -32.25
CA MET A 1 0.79 -7.81 -31.16
C MET A 1 -0.41 -7.20 -30.48
N ALA A 2 -1.39 -8.01 -30.09
CA ALA A 2 -2.49 -7.54 -29.25
C ALA A 2 -1.95 -7.38 -27.82
N THR A 3 -2.03 -6.20 -27.24
CA THR A 3 -1.71 -5.97 -25.83
C THR A 3 -3.00 -5.98 -24.99
N SER A 4 -2.89 -6.17 -23.70
CA SER A 4 -4.01 -6.12 -22.76
C SER A 4 -3.77 -5.04 -21.69
N LYS A 5 -4.82 -4.66 -20.95
CA LYS A 5 -4.69 -3.75 -19.80
C LYS A 5 -3.69 -4.30 -18.78
N GLU A 6 -3.73 -5.59 -18.53
CA GLU A 6 -2.83 -6.28 -17.60
C GLU A 6 -1.36 -6.23 -18.05
N GLU A 7 -1.11 -6.47 -19.36
CA GLU A 7 0.24 -6.40 -19.94
C GLU A 7 0.82 -4.98 -19.87
N ILE A 8 -0.01 -3.97 -20.13
CA ILE A 8 0.39 -2.57 -19.98
C ILE A 8 0.78 -2.25 -18.54
N LEU A 9 -0.01 -2.70 -17.56
CA LEU A 9 0.27 -2.48 -16.14
C LEU A 9 1.51 -3.24 -15.67
N LYS A 10 1.70 -4.48 -16.13
CA LYS A 10 2.92 -5.26 -15.89
C LYS A 10 4.16 -4.54 -16.43
N THR A 11 4.08 -4.06 -17.66
CA THR A 11 5.17 -3.30 -18.30
C THR A 11 5.45 -1.99 -17.54
N SER A 12 4.39 -1.31 -17.06
CA SER A 12 4.54 -0.11 -16.23
C SER A 12 5.27 -0.40 -14.91
N ARG A 13 4.96 -1.53 -14.24
CA ARG A 13 5.70 -1.96 -13.04
C ARG A 13 7.18 -2.20 -13.33
N VAL A 14 7.50 -2.92 -14.41
CA VAL A 14 8.90 -3.18 -14.83
C VAL A 14 9.64 -1.87 -15.08
N LEU A 15 9.01 -0.91 -15.75
CA LEU A 15 9.62 0.42 -15.97
C LEU A 15 9.94 1.13 -14.67
N ILE A 16 9.03 1.05 -13.67
CA ILE A 16 9.25 1.65 -12.36
C ILE A 16 10.39 0.95 -11.61
N GLN A 17 10.42 -0.38 -11.64
CA GLN A 17 11.49 -1.16 -11.01
C GLN A 17 12.87 -0.82 -11.57
N GLN A 18 12.97 -0.63 -12.89
CA GLN A 18 14.25 -0.38 -13.58
C GLN A 18 14.70 1.08 -13.52
N ASN A 19 13.76 2.02 -13.58
CA ASN A 19 14.07 3.43 -13.83
C ASN A 19 13.44 4.39 -12.80
N GLY A 20 12.78 3.85 -11.79
CA GLY A 20 12.07 4.63 -10.77
C GLY A 20 10.71 5.15 -11.23
N TRP A 21 9.98 5.75 -10.29
CA TRP A 21 8.61 6.23 -10.50
C TRP A 21 8.45 7.24 -11.64
N GLU A 22 9.40 8.15 -11.81
CA GLU A 22 9.37 9.21 -12.82
C GLU A 22 9.42 8.69 -14.26
N ALA A 23 9.81 7.42 -14.46
CA ALA A 23 9.90 6.82 -15.79
C ALA A 23 8.52 6.54 -16.42
N VAL A 24 7.43 6.47 -15.60
CA VAL A 24 6.10 6.13 -16.11
C VAL A 24 5.42 7.33 -16.74
N ASN A 25 5.33 7.26 -18.05
CA ASN A 25 4.52 8.17 -18.86
C ASN A 25 3.99 7.39 -20.09
N ILE A 26 2.93 7.92 -20.72
CA ILE A 26 2.24 7.24 -21.83
C ILE A 26 3.20 6.84 -22.97
N ARG A 27 4.17 7.70 -23.31
CA ARG A 27 5.11 7.43 -24.41
C ARG A 27 6.10 6.33 -24.05
N ALA A 28 6.66 6.36 -22.84
CA ALA A 28 7.57 5.33 -22.34
C ALA A 28 6.88 3.97 -22.24
N VAL A 29 5.66 3.93 -21.70
CA VAL A 29 4.86 2.71 -21.60
C VAL A 29 4.50 2.17 -22.98
N ALA A 30 4.06 3.01 -23.93
CA ALA A 30 3.78 2.59 -25.31
C ALA A 30 5.01 1.98 -26.00
N ALA A 31 6.16 2.65 -25.88
CA ALA A 31 7.43 2.17 -26.42
C ALA A 31 7.84 0.82 -25.82
N ALA A 32 7.74 0.67 -24.49
CA ALA A 32 8.09 -0.57 -23.79
C ALA A 32 7.13 -1.72 -24.13
N CYS A 33 5.85 -1.44 -24.38
CA CYS A 33 4.87 -2.42 -24.85
C CYS A 33 4.99 -2.74 -26.34
N GLY A 34 5.78 -1.98 -27.11
CA GLY A 34 5.88 -2.14 -28.56
C GLY A 34 4.60 -1.74 -29.33
N VAL A 35 3.81 -0.79 -28.77
CA VAL A 35 2.54 -0.34 -29.34
C VAL A 35 2.52 1.18 -29.57
N SER A 36 1.54 1.69 -30.32
CA SER A 36 1.35 3.11 -30.49
C SER A 36 0.79 3.78 -29.23
N VAL A 37 1.08 5.07 -29.06
CA VAL A 37 0.47 5.90 -27.99
C VAL A 37 -1.07 5.84 -28.04
N GLY A 38 -1.66 5.84 -29.22
CA GLY A 38 -3.11 5.70 -29.41
C GLY A 38 -3.65 4.39 -28.87
N CYS A 39 -2.86 3.30 -28.95
CA CYS A 39 -3.23 2.01 -28.38
C CYS A 39 -3.35 2.10 -26.84
N ILE A 40 -2.43 2.81 -26.17
CA ILE A 40 -2.53 3.02 -24.72
C ILE A 40 -3.80 3.80 -24.36
N TYR A 41 -4.13 4.83 -25.12
CA TYR A 41 -5.36 5.62 -24.90
C TYR A 41 -6.67 4.84 -25.10
N ASN A 42 -6.65 3.74 -25.86
CA ASN A 42 -7.81 2.84 -25.97
C ASN A 42 -8.09 2.07 -24.66
N TYR A 43 -7.07 1.85 -23.83
CA TYR A 43 -7.20 1.16 -22.53
C TYR A 43 -7.33 2.10 -21.35
N PHE A 44 -6.72 3.30 -21.45
CA PHE A 44 -6.68 4.32 -20.41
C PHE A 44 -7.02 5.67 -21.06
N GLY A 45 -8.17 6.22 -20.74
CA GLY A 45 -8.69 7.44 -21.36
C GLY A 45 -7.83 8.70 -21.13
N SER A 46 -6.90 8.65 -20.14
CA SER A 46 -6.00 9.74 -19.81
C SER A 46 -4.67 9.25 -19.22
N LYS A 47 -3.66 10.15 -19.18
CA LYS A 47 -2.42 9.92 -18.44
C LYS A 47 -2.70 9.63 -16.95
N THR A 48 -3.62 10.38 -16.36
CA THR A 48 -3.99 10.22 -14.95
C THR A 48 -4.57 8.83 -14.69
N GLU A 49 -5.42 8.31 -15.57
CA GLU A 49 -6.00 6.98 -15.44
C GLU A 49 -4.92 5.88 -15.53
N LEU A 50 -3.99 5.98 -16.48
CA LEU A 50 -2.86 5.04 -16.55
C LEU A 50 -2.02 5.06 -15.27
N VAL A 51 -1.69 6.26 -14.77
CA VAL A 51 -0.88 6.43 -13.55
C VAL A 51 -1.61 5.86 -12.34
N SER A 52 -2.89 6.16 -12.17
CA SER A 52 -3.70 5.61 -11.07
C SER A 52 -3.78 4.09 -11.12
N ALA A 53 -4.01 3.52 -12.30
CA ALA A 53 -4.05 2.07 -12.45
C ALA A 53 -2.67 1.41 -12.21
N ALA A 54 -1.58 2.07 -12.58
CA ALA A 54 -0.22 1.61 -12.27
C ALA A 54 0.04 1.63 -10.76
N VAL A 55 -0.40 2.67 -10.04
CA VAL A 55 -0.35 2.75 -8.57
C VAL A 55 -1.10 1.59 -7.92
N GLU A 56 -2.36 1.36 -8.32
CA GLU A 56 -3.16 0.23 -7.80
C GLU A 56 -2.49 -1.11 -8.08
N SER A 57 -1.91 -1.26 -9.28
CA SER A 57 -1.19 -2.47 -9.67
C SER A 57 0.05 -2.72 -8.81
N ILE A 58 0.77 -1.67 -8.38
CA ILE A 58 1.92 -1.78 -7.47
C ILE A 58 1.45 -2.14 -6.06
N TRP A 59 0.42 -1.49 -5.54
CA TRP A 59 -0.16 -1.84 -4.24
C TRP A 59 -0.61 -3.31 -4.21
N SER A 60 -1.26 -3.78 -5.27
CA SER A 60 -1.67 -5.18 -5.41
C SER A 60 -0.49 -6.14 -5.50
N ASP A 61 0.64 -5.71 -6.05
CA ASP A 61 1.86 -6.53 -6.13
C ASP A 61 2.58 -6.60 -4.78
N ILE A 62 2.70 -5.46 -4.08
CA ILE A 62 3.33 -5.36 -2.76
C ILE A 62 2.54 -6.15 -1.72
N PHE A 63 1.22 -5.93 -1.63
CA PHE A 63 0.35 -6.56 -0.65
C PHE A 63 -0.41 -7.76 -1.23
N ARG A 64 0.27 -8.51 -2.10
CA ARG A 64 -0.26 -9.80 -2.58
C ARG A 64 -0.58 -10.68 -1.39
N HIS A 65 -1.68 -11.45 -1.49
CA HIS A 65 -2.09 -12.36 -0.43
C HIS A 65 -0.90 -13.16 0.12
N PRO A 66 -0.73 -13.21 1.45
CA PRO A 66 0.31 -14.01 2.05
C PRO A 66 0.11 -15.49 1.68
N ASP A 67 1.22 -16.22 1.59
CA ASP A 67 1.18 -17.67 1.34
C ASP A 67 0.47 -18.41 2.48
N ASP A 68 0.51 -17.84 3.70
CA ASP A 68 -0.19 -18.34 4.87
C ASP A 68 -1.31 -17.36 5.30
N PRO A 69 -2.59 -17.71 5.11
CA PRO A 69 -3.72 -16.92 5.56
C PRO A 69 -3.77 -16.68 7.07
N ALA A 70 -3.10 -17.52 7.88
CA ALA A 70 -3.03 -17.37 9.33
C ALA A 70 -2.37 -16.05 9.77
N VAL A 71 -1.63 -15.40 8.89
CA VAL A 71 -1.10 -14.03 9.11
C VAL A 71 -2.19 -13.04 9.55
N PHE A 72 -3.43 -13.23 9.14
CA PHE A 72 -4.55 -12.35 9.50
C PHE A 72 -5.35 -12.83 10.73
N GLU A 73 -4.91 -13.88 11.41
CA GLU A 73 -5.57 -14.38 12.63
C GLU A 73 -5.19 -13.61 13.88
N ASP A 74 -4.00 -13.02 13.92
CA ASP A 74 -3.56 -12.17 15.03
C ASP A 74 -2.85 -10.88 14.55
N THR A 75 -2.94 -9.86 15.39
CA THR A 75 -2.46 -8.52 15.08
C THR A 75 -0.94 -8.45 14.94
N LEU A 76 -0.18 -9.18 15.76
CA LEU A 76 1.30 -9.17 15.71
C LEU A 76 1.80 -9.76 14.39
N SER A 77 1.25 -10.91 13.98
CA SER A 77 1.59 -11.56 12.71
C SER A 77 1.23 -10.67 11.50
N CYS A 78 0.05 -10.04 11.55
CA CYS A 78 -0.39 -9.13 10.50
C CYS A 78 0.54 -7.92 10.36
N ILE A 79 0.88 -7.24 11.44
CA ILE A 79 1.77 -6.08 11.43
C ILE A 79 3.18 -6.48 10.98
N CYS A 80 3.71 -7.60 11.47
CA CYS A 80 5.01 -8.11 11.04
C CYS A 80 5.04 -8.36 9.51
N TRP A 81 3.98 -8.98 8.98
CA TRP A 81 3.83 -9.19 7.55
C TRP A 81 3.74 -7.87 6.78
N MET A 82 2.95 -6.91 7.24
CA MET A 82 2.81 -5.60 6.58
C MET A 82 4.14 -4.85 6.50
N TYR A 83 4.95 -4.87 7.56
CA TYR A 83 6.28 -4.25 7.57
C TYR A 83 7.22 -4.91 6.54
N ARG A 84 7.22 -6.24 6.45
CA ARG A 84 7.99 -6.97 5.42
C ARG A 84 7.54 -6.62 4.00
N GLN A 85 6.23 -6.47 3.78
CA GLN A 85 5.72 -6.07 2.47
C GLN A 85 6.11 -4.62 2.12
N MET A 86 6.14 -3.71 3.09
CA MET A 86 6.61 -2.34 2.87
C MET A 86 8.11 -2.30 2.55
N GLU A 87 8.93 -3.07 3.27
CA GLU A 87 10.36 -3.23 2.96
C GLU A 87 10.56 -3.75 1.54
N TYR A 88 9.92 -4.87 1.19
CA TYR A 88 9.91 -5.42 -0.16
C TYR A 88 9.49 -4.38 -1.22
N GLY A 89 8.39 -3.67 -0.96
CA GLY A 89 7.90 -2.64 -1.87
C GLY A 89 8.87 -1.46 -2.04
N SER A 90 9.57 -1.08 -0.97
CA SER A 90 10.59 -0.02 -1.01
C SER A 90 11.79 -0.41 -1.88
N GLU A 91 12.21 -1.68 -1.80
CA GLU A 91 13.30 -2.23 -2.61
C GLU A 91 12.90 -2.43 -4.07
N GLN A 92 11.72 -3.01 -4.33
CA GLN A 92 11.25 -3.36 -5.67
C GLN A 92 10.80 -2.14 -6.48
N TYR A 93 10.29 -1.09 -5.81
CA TYR A 93 9.72 0.09 -6.46
C TYR A 93 10.35 1.38 -5.92
N PRO A 94 11.62 1.70 -6.29
CA PRO A 94 12.32 2.87 -5.78
C PRO A 94 11.53 4.16 -5.95
N GLY A 95 11.39 4.93 -4.87
CA GLY A 95 10.67 6.20 -4.86
C GLY A 95 9.13 6.09 -4.80
N PHE A 96 8.55 4.90 -4.97
CA PHE A 96 7.09 4.73 -4.98
C PHE A 96 6.44 5.24 -3.70
N PHE A 97 6.86 4.76 -2.55
CA PHE A 97 6.30 5.19 -1.27
C PHE A 97 6.56 6.67 -0.99
N THR A 98 7.76 7.17 -1.26
CA THR A 98 8.12 8.58 -1.03
C THR A 98 7.24 9.51 -1.86
N HIS A 99 6.99 9.17 -3.12
CA HIS A 99 6.10 9.94 -3.98
C HIS A 99 4.64 9.84 -3.58
N HIS A 100 4.18 8.66 -3.11
CA HIS A 100 2.77 8.44 -2.77
C HIS A 100 2.45 8.76 -1.31
N ALA A 101 3.32 8.49 -0.35
CA ALA A 101 3.12 8.90 1.04
C ALA A 101 3.26 10.42 1.22
N LEU A 102 4.24 11.05 0.52
CA LEU A 102 4.47 12.50 0.56
C LEU A 102 3.67 13.25 -0.52
N GLY A 103 3.32 12.62 -1.63
CA GLY A 103 2.47 13.19 -2.68
C GLY A 103 1.08 13.57 -2.19
N PHE A 104 0.61 12.95 -1.10
CA PHE A 104 -0.59 13.35 -0.38
C PHE A 104 -0.53 14.82 0.11
N VAL A 105 0.66 15.30 0.47
CA VAL A 105 0.89 16.69 0.88
C VAL A 105 0.99 17.66 -0.32
N ARG A 106 1.30 17.14 -1.52
CA ARG A 106 1.59 17.94 -2.72
C ARG A 106 0.56 17.87 -3.85
N GLN A 107 -0.39 16.89 -3.83
CA GLN A 107 -1.41 16.82 -4.88
C GLN A 107 -2.53 17.82 -4.62
N ASP A 108 -2.55 18.90 -5.41
CA ASP A 108 -3.58 19.95 -5.36
C ASP A 108 -4.91 19.56 -6.02
N THR A 109 -5.06 18.33 -6.55
CA THR A 109 -6.30 17.88 -7.19
C THR A 109 -7.21 17.16 -6.21
N ALA A 110 -8.49 17.55 -6.18
CA ALA A 110 -9.52 16.94 -5.32
C ALA A 110 -9.66 15.42 -5.54
N ASP A 111 -9.57 14.98 -6.79
CA ASP A 111 -9.73 13.56 -7.18
C ASP A 111 -8.58 12.68 -6.65
N GLY A 112 -7.34 13.15 -6.70
CA GLY A 112 -6.19 12.41 -6.17
C GLY A 112 -6.25 12.22 -4.66
N LYS A 113 -6.73 13.24 -3.93
CA LYS A 113 -6.94 13.17 -2.47
C LYS A 113 -8.08 12.20 -2.10
N GLN A 114 -9.12 12.11 -2.92
CA GLN A 114 -10.25 11.21 -2.67
C GLN A 114 -9.84 9.76 -2.89
N GLN A 115 -9.12 9.46 -3.95
CA GLN A 115 -8.65 8.10 -4.27
C GLN A 115 -7.67 7.59 -3.20
N MET A 116 -6.74 8.43 -2.75
CA MET A 116 -5.81 8.09 -1.66
C MET A 116 -6.56 7.82 -0.34
N ARG A 117 -7.57 8.63 0.01
CA ARG A 117 -8.41 8.38 1.19
C ARG A 117 -9.12 7.04 1.12
N GLN A 118 -9.62 6.64 -0.05
CA GLN A 118 -10.27 5.35 -0.23
C GLN A 118 -9.30 4.20 -0.02
N THR A 119 -8.08 4.28 -0.58
CA THR A 119 -7.03 3.27 -0.37
C THR A 119 -6.67 3.14 1.11
N TRP A 120 -6.48 4.26 1.81
CA TRP A 120 -6.17 4.25 3.24
C TRP A 120 -7.32 3.72 4.08
N GLN A 121 -8.56 4.03 3.71
CA GLN A 121 -9.73 3.50 4.40
C GLN A 121 -9.79 1.97 4.31
N HIS A 122 -9.48 1.39 3.16
CA HIS A 122 -9.41 -0.07 3.03
C HIS A 122 -8.34 -0.70 3.95
N ILE A 123 -7.18 -0.07 4.09
CA ILE A 123 -6.13 -0.54 5.01
C ILE A 123 -6.61 -0.44 6.47
N LEU A 124 -7.23 0.68 6.86
CA LEU A 124 -7.77 0.89 8.20
C LEU A 124 -8.89 -0.10 8.53
N ASP A 125 -9.79 -0.37 7.58
CA ASP A 125 -10.86 -1.33 7.73
C ASP A 125 -10.32 -2.75 7.87
N ALA A 126 -9.30 -3.12 7.08
CA ALA A 126 -8.63 -4.41 7.18
C ALA A 126 -7.94 -4.59 8.54
N LEU A 127 -7.18 -3.60 9.02
CA LEU A 127 -6.56 -3.62 10.34
C LEU A 127 -7.61 -3.71 11.47
N THR A 128 -8.69 -2.95 11.36
CA THR A 128 -9.81 -2.99 12.33
C THR A 128 -10.46 -4.38 12.36
N MET A 129 -10.56 -5.03 11.20
CA MET A 129 -11.09 -6.39 11.09
C MET A 129 -10.15 -7.41 11.78
N VAL A 130 -8.83 -7.32 11.58
CA VAL A 130 -7.85 -8.19 12.26
C VAL A 130 -7.95 -7.99 13.77
N LEU A 131 -7.93 -6.74 14.26
CA LEU A 131 -8.11 -6.41 15.68
C LEU A 131 -9.44 -6.92 16.27
N THR A 132 -10.47 -7.10 15.44
CA THR A 132 -11.77 -7.62 15.88
C THR A 132 -11.79 -9.14 15.96
N ARG A 133 -11.07 -9.81 15.06
CA ARG A 133 -11.01 -11.28 14.99
C ARG A 133 -9.99 -11.89 15.92
N ASP A 134 -8.99 -11.14 16.32
CA ASP A 134 -7.89 -11.58 17.17
C ASP A 134 -8.38 -11.95 18.58
N LYS A 135 -8.44 -13.26 18.85
CA LYS A 135 -8.92 -13.82 20.11
C LYS A 135 -7.91 -13.74 21.25
N LYS A 136 -6.67 -13.36 20.97
CA LYS A 136 -5.61 -13.23 21.98
C LYS A 136 -5.64 -11.87 22.67
N ILE A 137 -6.40 -10.92 22.12
CA ILE A 137 -6.56 -9.59 22.70
C ILE A 137 -7.35 -9.69 24.03
N ARG A 138 -6.81 -9.06 25.07
CA ARG A 138 -7.48 -9.05 26.37
C ARG A 138 -8.83 -8.33 26.33
N PRO A 139 -9.85 -8.76 27.08
CA PRO A 139 -11.22 -8.25 26.97
C PRO A 139 -11.37 -6.75 27.26
N ASP A 140 -10.52 -6.22 28.14
CA ASP A 140 -10.51 -4.82 28.59
C ASP A 140 -9.55 -3.91 27.81
N ALA A 141 -8.93 -4.41 26.74
CA ALA A 141 -7.96 -3.66 25.93
C ALA A 141 -8.57 -2.41 25.25
N PHE A 142 -9.85 -2.46 24.93
CA PHE A 142 -10.53 -1.39 24.23
C PHE A 142 -11.68 -0.79 25.04
N THR A 143 -11.83 0.55 24.98
CA THR A 143 -12.85 1.34 25.64
C THR A 143 -13.61 2.20 24.61
N GLU A 144 -14.58 2.99 25.06
CA GLU A 144 -15.26 3.98 24.21
C GLU A 144 -14.31 5.08 23.72
N GLU A 145 -13.33 5.47 24.55
CA GLU A 145 -12.32 6.45 24.17
C GLU A 145 -11.18 5.84 23.36
N PHE A 146 -10.83 4.56 23.57
CA PHE A 146 -9.75 3.84 22.90
C PHE A 146 -10.32 2.65 22.12
N THR A 147 -10.88 2.92 20.95
CA THR A 147 -11.51 1.89 20.11
C THR A 147 -10.51 1.17 19.22
N ARG A 148 -10.90 -0.03 18.70
CA ARG A 148 -10.11 -0.76 17.70
C ARG A 148 -9.79 0.09 16.47
N GLN A 149 -10.75 0.91 16.03
CA GLN A 149 -10.57 1.79 14.88
C GLN A 149 -9.55 2.90 15.15
N LYS A 150 -9.56 3.51 16.35
CA LYS A 150 -8.55 4.49 16.76
C LYS A 150 -7.17 3.85 16.84
N PHE A 151 -7.07 2.64 17.37
CA PHE A 151 -5.80 1.93 17.46
C PHE A 151 -5.29 1.52 16.07
N ALA A 152 -6.15 1.04 15.17
CA ALA A 152 -5.79 0.83 13.76
C ALA A 152 -5.22 2.09 13.10
N GLY A 153 -5.80 3.26 13.39
CA GLY A 153 -5.27 4.56 12.94
C GLY A 153 -3.87 4.88 13.48
N ILE A 154 -3.60 4.56 14.76
CA ILE A 154 -2.26 4.71 15.35
C ILE A 154 -1.26 3.78 14.67
N LEU A 155 -1.58 2.49 14.50
CA LEU A 155 -0.72 1.52 13.82
C LEU A 155 -0.43 1.95 12.38
N PHE A 156 -1.43 2.41 11.65
CA PHE A 156 -1.26 2.93 10.31
C PHE A 156 -0.34 4.17 10.26
N SER A 157 -0.45 5.08 11.25
CA SER A 157 0.44 6.24 11.35
C SER A 157 1.90 5.84 11.60
N LEU A 158 2.14 4.81 12.42
CA LEU A 158 3.47 4.24 12.64
C LEU A 158 4.03 3.60 11.36
N MET A 159 3.19 2.91 10.58
CA MET A 159 3.58 2.36 9.28
C MET A 159 3.96 3.46 8.27
N LEU A 160 3.20 4.57 8.21
CA LEU A 160 3.57 5.72 7.39
C LEU A 160 4.90 6.35 7.83
N SER A 161 5.14 6.40 9.13
CA SER A 161 6.43 6.87 9.69
C SER A 161 7.58 5.98 9.26
N ALA A 162 7.42 4.65 9.32
CA ALA A 162 8.41 3.68 8.84
C ALA A 162 8.78 3.91 7.36
N VAL A 163 7.78 4.12 6.51
CA VAL A 163 7.96 4.45 5.09
C VAL A 163 8.74 5.75 4.90
N VAL A 164 8.42 6.80 5.66
CA VAL A 164 9.11 8.10 5.55
C VAL A 164 10.55 8.01 6.02
N GLN A 165 10.80 7.26 7.09
CA GLN A 165 12.14 7.09 7.66
C GLN A 165 12.96 6.01 6.95
N GLN A 166 12.35 5.22 6.07
CA GLN A 166 12.96 4.03 5.45
C GLN A 166 13.49 3.05 6.50
N ASP A 167 12.78 2.96 7.64
CA ASP A 167 13.08 2.03 8.72
C ASP A 167 11.91 1.06 8.89
N PHE A 168 12.12 -0.18 8.47
CA PHE A 168 11.10 -1.22 8.44
C PHE A 168 11.25 -2.26 9.57
N ASP A 169 12.03 -1.94 10.62
CA ASP A 169 12.07 -2.79 11.82
C ASP A 169 10.74 -2.68 12.60
N PRO A 170 9.93 -3.74 12.69
CA PRO A 170 8.66 -3.70 13.41
C PRO A 170 8.83 -3.86 14.93
N THR A 171 10.02 -4.13 15.45
CA THR A 171 10.25 -4.57 16.83
C THR A 171 9.59 -3.68 17.86
N ALA A 172 9.80 -2.35 17.76
CA ALA A 172 9.23 -1.38 18.71
C ALA A 172 7.70 -1.32 18.60
N VAL A 173 7.16 -1.41 17.38
CA VAL A 173 5.70 -1.40 17.15
C VAL A 173 5.05 -2.68 17.67
N LEU A 174 5.67 -3.83 17.47
CA LEU A 174 5.19 -5.11 18.01
C LEU A 174 5.18 -5.09 19.54
N GLU A 175 6.18 -4.48 20.17
CA GLU A 175 6.24 -4.32 21.62
C GLU A 175 5.14 -3.37 22.14
N ILE A 176 4.87 -2.27 21.47
CA ILE A 176 3.74 -1.38 21.79
C ILE A 176 2.41 -2.14 21.71
N ILE A 177 2.19 -2.92 20.66
CA ILE A 177 0.99 -3.74 20.49
C ILE A 177 0.87 -4.72 21.66
N ARG A 178 1.95 -5.44 21.97
CA ARG A 178 1.98 -6.45 23.04
C ARG A 178 1.55 -5.87 24.38
N ARG A 179 2.17 -4.77 24.80
CA ARG A 179 1.87 -4.08 26.05
C ARG A 179 0.49 -3.42 26.06
N THR A 180 0.00 -2.98 24.90
CA THR A 180 -1.27 -2.23 24.84
C THR A 180 -2.48 -3.16 24.87
N ILE A 181 -2.44 -4.30 24.15
CA ILE A 181 -3.64 -5.10 23.92
C ILE A 181 -3.54 -6.58 24.33
N TYR A 182 -2.33 -7.10 24.64
CA TYR A 182 -2.15 -8.52 25.01
C TYR A 182 -1.73 -8.71 26.47
N GLU A 183 -0.75 -7.94 26.96
CA GLU A 183 -0.22 -8.10 28.31
C GLU A 183 -1.10 -7.42 29.36
N VAL A 184 -1.18 -8.04 30.55
CA VAL A 184 -1.78 -7.49 31.77
C VAL A 184 -0.67 -7.10 32.74
#